data_12c971799acf312c9928d8a041493b23
#
_entry.id   12c971799acf312c9928d8a041493b23
#
_cell.length_a   1.000
_cell.length_b   1.000
_cell.length_c   1.000
_cell.angle_alpha   90.00
_cell.angle_beta   90.00
_cell.angle_gamma   90.00
#
_symmetry.space_group_name_H-M   'P 1'
#
loop_
_entity.id
_entity.type
_entity.pdbx_description
1 polymer ?
#
loop_
_entity_poly.entity_id
_entity_poly.type
_entity_poly.pdbx_seq_one_letter_code
_entity_poly.pdbx_strand_id
1 'polypeptide(L)'
;MRPAPSPVAAGLSALRHGKLILLLAVTTALLGAAAAVPLMPTFHETMTRTLAGDDFLRNHPTFAPEDFLDLLRENGAAIDGARHTAGVMGLVGVVLQMFFAGGIVVVLGRGPFGFGEFVGPARRNFWHNLKCFFLLAFAAAAALSAWLGGVGFLRHKLVEDSPPGAPLRSLTGWILALGALALWAVLSLLYDFARAARRHAPSIGAWRAFRFAGRALSGSWGAALGLWLLWLVLGGAALLTGFSVTWSLTAVSRPAIALLAALQFGVLWLRSAVRVAAWGSYLAFLEPRARRALAEPEPDRAAAFPAADPAAPPACS
;
A
#
# COMPACT_ATOMS: atom_id res chain seq x y z
N MET A 1 27.81 -6.65 23.50
CA MET A 1 26.62 -6.78 22.58
C MET A 1 26.31 -5.39 22.03
N ARG A 2 26.27 -5.22 20.70
CA ARG A 2 25.81 -3.94 20.11
C ARG A 2 24.32 -3.81 20.33
N PRO A 3 23.79 -2.65 20.77
CA PRO A 3 22.37 -2.43 20.90
C PRO A 3 21.69 -2.64 19.53
N ALA A 4 20.52 -3.27 19.53
CA ALA A 4 19.75 -3.45 18.30
C ALA A 4 19.43 -2.06 17.73
N PRO A 5 19.58 -1.86 16.39
CA PRO A 5 19.29 -0.57 15.77
C PRO A 5 17.81 -0.21 15.98
N SER A 6 17.50 1.08 16.13
CA SER A 6 16.11 1.53 16.18
C SER A 6 15.40 1.12 14.89
N PRO A 7 14.06 0.86 14.92
CA PRO A 7 13.31 0.49 13.71
C PRO A 7 13.47 1.48 12.56
N VAL A 8 13.54 2.78 12.86
CA VAL A 8 13.75 3.83 11.85
C VAL A 8 15.16 3.73 11.25
N ALA A 9 16.19 3.54 12.07
CA ALA A 9 17.56 3.36 11.58
C ALA A 9 17.69 2.10 10.71
N ALA A 10 17.01 1.01 11.07
CA ALA A 10 16.92 -0.19 10.23
C ALA A 10 16.22 0.08 8.88
N GLY A 11 15.16 0.89 8.90
CA GLY A 11 14.50 1.35 7.66
C GLY A 11 15.44 2.15 6.77
N LEU A 12 16.14 3.12 7.34
CA LEU A 12 17.12 3.91 6.59
C LEU A 12 18.26 3.04 6.05
N SER A 13 18.73 2.04 6.81
CA SER A 13 19.74 1.09 6.33
C SER A 13 19.26 0.24 5.15
N ALA A 14 17.96 0.02 5.03
CA ALA A 14 17.38 -0.72 3.90
C ALA A 14 17.51 0.04 2.56
N LEU A 15 17.73 1.35 2.58
CA LEU A 15 17.96 2.17 1.38
C LEU A 15 19.23 1.78 0.61
N ARG A 16 20.16 1.06 1.24
CA ARG A 16 21.33 0.47 0.55
C ARG A 16 20.97 -0.52 -0.56
N HIS A 17 19.74 -1.04 -0.55
CA HIS A 17 19.24 -1.94 -1.60
C HIS A 17 18.76 -1.18 -2.85
N GLY A 18 19.59 -0.28 -3.41
CA GLY A 18 19.25 0.58 -4.54
C GLY A 18 18.71 -0.18 -5.77
N LYS A 19 19.26 -1.38 -6.07
CA LYS A 19 18.77 -2.24 -7.17
C LYS A 19 17.32 -2.71 -6.95
N LEU A 20 16.92 -2.99 -5.70
CA LEU A 20 15.55 -3.34 -5.35
C LEU A 20 14.62 -2.14 -5.51
N ILE A 21 15.06 -0.97 -5.06
CA ILE A 21 14.31 0.29 -5.21
C ILE A 21 14.10 0.59 -6.69
N LEU A 22 15.14 0.45 -7.51
CA LEU A 22 15.07 0.65 -8.96
C LEU A 22 14.10 -0.33 -9.62
N LEU A 23 14.14 -1.62 -9.26
CA LEU A 23 13.20 -2.63 -9.77
C LEU A 23 11.75 -2.24 -9.50
N LEU A 24 11.44 -1.79 -8.27
CA LEU A 24 10.10 -1.35 -7.90
C LEU A 24 9.68 -0.08 -8.66
N ALA A 25 10.58 0.88 -8.79
CA ALA A 25 10.32 2.13 -9.50
C ALA A 25 10.04 1.88 -10.99
N VAL A 26 10.89 1.10 -11.66
CA VAL A 26 10.72 0.73 -13.08
C VAL A 26 9.42 -0.03 -13.30
N THR A 27 9.11 -1.02 -12.45
CA THR A 27 7.85 -1.77 -12.57
C THR A 27 6.64 -0.86 -12.42
N THR A 28 6.67 0.07 -11.46
CA THR A 28 5.58 1.03 -11.26
C THR A 28 5.45 2.00 -12.44
N ALA A 29 6.57 2.45 -13.00
CA ALA A 29 6.59 3.31 -14.18
C ALA A 29 6.00 2.59 -15.41
N LEU A 30 6.38 1.33 -15.63
CA LEU A 30 5.85 0.52 -16.75
C LEU A 30 4.34 0.29 -16.62
N LEU A 31 3.84 0.00 -15.41
CA LEU A 31 2.40 -0.14 -15.18
C LEU A 31 1.65 1.17 -15.41
N GLY A 32 2.22 2.29 -14.97
CA GLY A 32 1.65 3.62 -15.21
C GLY A 32 1.62 3.97 -16.70
N ALA A 33 2.73 3.71 -17.40
CA ALA A 33 2.80 3.90 -18.84
C ALA A 33 1.78 3.05 -19.60
N ALA A 34 1.65 1.77 -19.24
CA ALA A 34 0.66 0.87 -19.84
C ALA A 34 -0.78 1.34 -19.58
N ALA A 35 -1.07 1.87 -18.40
CA ALA A 35 -2.38 2.44 -18.09
C ALA A 35 -2.71 3.71 -18.90
N ALA A 36 -1.69 4.46 -19.31
CA ALA A 36 -1.84 5.68 -20.10
C ALA A 36 -1.97 5.43 -21.62
N VAL A 37 -1.62 4.24 -22.12
CA VAL A 37 -1.66 3.92 -23.57
C VAL A 37 -2.98 4.28 -24.24
N PRO A 38 -4.17 3.99 -23.68
CA PRO A 38 -5.43 4.33 -24.33
C PRO A 38 -5.70 5.83 -24.49
N LEU A 39 -5.02 6.66 -23.70
CA LEU A 39 -5.14 8.12 -23.79
C LEU A 39 -4.26 8.72 -24.89
N MET A 40 -3.22 8.01 -25.35
CA MET A 40 -2.29 8.55 -26.35
C MET A 40 -2.95 8.93 -27.69
N PRO A 41 -3.83 8.10 -28.31
CA PRO A 41 -4.51 8.46 -29.55
C PRO A 41 -5.36 9.72 -29.38
N THR A 42 -6.09 9.80 -28.27
CA THR A 42 -6.96 10.93 -27.95
C THR A 42 -6.15 12.23 -27.78
N PHE A 43 -5.07 12.15 -27.02
CA PHE A 43 -4.17 13.29 -26.89
C PHE A 43 -3.54 13.70 -28.24
N HIS A 44 -3.12 12.72 -29.03
CA HIS A 44 -2.56 13.00 -30.36
C HIS A 44 -3.60 13.65 -31.29
N GLU A 45 -4.83 13.12 -31.33
CA GLU A 45 -5.91 13.66 -32.16
C GLU A 45 -6.33 15.06 -31.71
N THR A 46 -6.46 15.29 -30.41
CA THR A 46 -6.81 16.60 -29.87
C THR A 46 -5.67 17.60 -30.11
N MET A 47 -4.42 17.20 -29.89
CA MET A 47 -3.28 18.04 -30.19
C MET A 47 -3.18 18.37 -31.67
N THR A 48 -3.42 17.42 -32.58
CA THR A 48 -3.39 17.68 -34.03
C THR A 48 -4.57 18.53 -34.51
N ARG A 49 -5.76 18.38 -33.94
CA ARG A 49 -6.92 19.19 -34.25
C ARG A 49 -6.86 20.61 -33.69
N THR A 50 -6.36 20.76 -32.47
CA THR A 50 -6.20 22.08 -31.81
C THR A 50 -4.93 22.80 -32.25
N LEU A 51 -3.86 22.05 -32.62
CA LEU A 51 -2.61 22.59 -33.13
C LEU A 51 -2.57 22.80 -34.64
N ALA A 52 -3.70 22.57 -35.35
CA ALA A 52 -3.84 23.00 -36.75
C ALA A 52 -3.66 24.51 -36.92
N GLY A 53 -3.54 25.27 -35.83
CA GLY A 53 -2.94 26.57 -35.79
C GLY A 53 -1.84 26.58 -34.72
N ASP A 54 -0.59 26.83 -35.07
CA ASP A 54 0.56 27.07 -34.18
C ASP A 54 0.28 28.12 -33.06
N ASP A 55 -0.89 28.75 -33.12
CA ASP A 55 -1.29 29.84 -32.25
C ASP A 55 -1.86 29.39 -30.90
N PHE A 56 -2.40 28.15 -30.77
CA PHE A 56 -3.02 27.72 -29.50
C PHE A 56 -1.99 27.63 -28.37
N LEU A 57 -0.86 26.99 -28.63
CA LEU A 57 0.22 26.88 -27.61
C LEU A 57 0.95 28.20 -27.38
N ARG A 58 0.98 29.10 -28.39
CA ARG A 58 1.56 30.44 -28.23
C ARG A 58 0.66 31.36 -27.41
N ASN A 59 -0.67 31.23 -27.57
CA ASN A 59 -1.64 32.09 -26.92
C ASN A 59 -2.11 31.56 -25.56
N HIS A 60 -1.95 30.23 -25.29
CA HIS A 60 -2.29 29.61 -24.03
C HIS A 60 -1.05 28.90 -23.44
N PRO A 61 -0.08 29.65 -22.90
CA PRO A 61 1.13 29.06 -22.32
C PRO A 61 0.88 28.22 -21.08
N THR A 62 -0.33 28.30 -20.51
CA THR A 62 -0.78 27.49 -19.37
C THR A 62 -2.02 26.73 -19.78
N PHE A 63 -1.95 25.41 -19.80
CA PHE A 63 -3.12 24.55 -19.93
C PHE A 63 -3.96 24.74 -18.66
N ALA A 64 -5.06 25.49 -18.76
CA ALA A 64 -5.91 25.74 -17.61
C ALA A 64 -6.60 24.41 -17.18
N PRO A 65 -6.86 24.22 -15.88
CA PRO A 65 -7.62 23.04 -15.40
C PRO A 65 -8.97 22.87 -16.09
N GLU A 66 -9.56 23.97 -16.53
CA GLU A 66 -10.84 24.02 -17.24
C GLU A 66 -10.72 23.42 -18.64
N ASP A 67 -9.66 23.75 -19.38
CA ASP A 67 -9.38 23.17 -20.70
C ASP A 67 -9.18 21.66 -20.60
N PHE A 68 -8.55 21.18 -19.51
CA PHE A 68 -8.39 19.75 -19.25
C PHE A 68 -9.74 19.08 -18.93
N LEU A 69 -10.61 19.73 -18.17
CA LEU A 69 -11.94 19.20 -17.86
C LEU A 69 -12.84 19.15 -19.10
N ASP A 70 -12.76 20.16 -19.98
CA ASP A 70 -13.52 20.17 -21.22
C ASP A 70 -12.99 19.12 -22.20
N LEU A 71 -11.67 18.97 -22.32
CA LEU A 71 -11.05 17.85 -23.04
C LEU A 71 -11.55 16.49 -22.53
N LEU A 72 -11.64 16.33 -21.22
CA LEU A 72 -12.16 15.13 -20.59
C LEU A 72 -13.65 14.91 -20.91
N ARG A 73 -14.47 15.95 -20.96
CA ARG A 73 -15.90 15.86 -21.28
C ARG A 73 -16.15 15.51 -22.75
N GLU A 74 -15.40 16.11 -23.66
CA GLU A 74 -15.51 15.85 -25.09
C GLU A 74 -15.06 14.44 -25.49
N ASN A 75 -14.18 13.81 -24.71
CA ASN A 75 -13.58 12.51 -25.01
C ASN A 75 -14.04 11.39 -24.05
N GLY A 76 -15.30 11.39 -23.66
CA GLY A 76 -15.87 10.45 -22.68
C GLY A 76 -15.53 8.97 -22.95
N ALA A 77 -15.60 8.52 -24.20
CA ALA A 77 -15.27 7.14 -24.57
C ALA A 77 -13.79 6.77 -24.33
N ALA A 78 -12.88 7.71 -24.58
CA ALA A 78 -11.44 7.50 -24.32
C ALA A 78 -11.15 7.44 -22.81
N ILE A 79 -11.88 8.23 -22.03
CA ILE A 79 -11.76 8.23 -20.57
C ILE A 79 -12.26 6.91 -20.00
N ASP A 80 -13.38 6.39 -20.49
CA ASP A 80 -13.91 5.11 -20.05
C ASP A 80 -12.97 3.96 -20.43
N GLY A 81 -12.37 4.01 -21.62
CA GLY A 81 -11.28 3.10 -22.01
C GLY A 81 -10.06 3.18 -21.08
N ALA A 82 -9.66 4.41 -20.74
CA ALA A 82 -8.54 4.64 -19.83
C ALA A 82 -8.84 4.18 -18.40
N ARG A 83 -10.05 4.42 -17.89
CA ARG A 83 -10.52 3.91 -16.58
C ARG A 83 -10.49 2.39 -16.53
N HIS A 84 -10.97 1.73 -17.57
CA HIS A 84 -10.96 0.27 -17.66
C HIS A 84 -9.53 -0.26 -17.65
N THR A 85 -8.65 0.30 -18.49
CA THR A 85 -7.24 -0.09 -18.57
C THR A 85 -6.50 0.19 -17.25
N ALA A 86 -6.75 1.34 -16.62
CA ALA A 86 -6.19 1.66 -15.31
C ALA A 86 -6.67 0.68 -14.23
N GLY A 87 -7.94 0.24 -14.28
CA GLY A 87 -8.46 -0.81 -13.40
C GLY A 87 -7.73 -2.14 -13.58
N VAL A 88 -7.53 -2.58 -14.82
CA VAL A 88 -6.78 -3.81 -15.15
C VAL A 88 -5.33 -3.68 -14.71
N MET A 89 -4.65 -2.58 -15.04
CA MET A 89 -3.26 -2.35 -14.63
C MET A 89 -3.13 -2.20 -13.11
N GLY A 90 -4.13 -1.63 -12.44
CA GLY A 90 -4.23 -1.62 -10.99
C GLY A 90 -4.28 -3.02 -10.39
N LEU A 91 -5.09 -3.91 -10.96
CA LEU A 91 -5.17 -5.31 -10.53
C LEU A 91 -3.82 -6.04 -10.75
N VAL A 92 -3.20 -5.87 -11.92
CA VAL A 92 -1.85 -6.40 -12.20
C VAL A 92 -0.85 -5.85 -11.18
N GLY A 93 -0.93 -4.56 -10.86
CA GLY A 93 -0.10 -3.91 -9.85
C GLY A 93 -0.27 -4.52 -8.46
N VAL A 94 -1.50 -4.83 -8.05
CA VAL A 94 -1.79 -5.52 -6.78
C VAL A 94 -1.15 -6.92 -6.76
N VAL A 95 -1.29 -7.70 -7.83
CA VAL A 95 -0.68 -9.04 -7.95
C VAL A 95 0.85 -8.96 -7.87
N LEU A 96 1.46 -8.02 -8.62
CA LEU A 96 2.91 -7.80 -8.57
C LEU A 96 3.39 -7.33 -7.19
N GLN A 97 2.61 -6.51 -6.50
CA GLN A 97 2.94 -6.10 -5.13
C GLN A 97 2.97 -7.27 -4.15
N MET A 98 2.09 -8.28 -4.32
CA MET A 98 2.11 -9.49 -3.50
C MET A 98 3.33 -10.34 -3.77
N PHE A 99 3.72 -10.43 -5.05
CA PHE A 99 4.95 -11.10 -5.45
C PHE A 99 6.17 -10.38 -4.86
N PHE A 100 6.28 -9.08 -5.05
CA PHE A 100 7.41 -8.30 -4.54
C PHE A 100 7.53 -8.31 -3.02
N ALA A 101 6.42 -8.22 -2.29
CA ALA A 101 6.44 -8.29 -0.84
C ALA A 101 7.11 -9.57 -0.33
N GLY A 102 6.86 -10.72 -1.00
CA GLY A 102 7.49 -11.99 -0.66
C GLY A 102 9.00 -11.99 -0.84
N GLY A 103 9.51 -11.32 -1.87
CA GLY A 103 10.94 -11.16 -2.13
C GLY A 103 11.61 -10.14 -1.20
N ILE A 104 10.97 -8.98 -1.00
CA ILE A 104 11.48 -7.89 -0.15
C ILE A 104 11.78 -8.39 1.27
N VAL A 105 10.84 -9.09 1.88
CA VAL A 105 10.97 -9.60 3.27
C VAL A 105 12.22 -10.46 3.44
N VAL A 106 12.58 -11.25 2.42
CA VAL A 106 13.74 -12.15 2.47
C VAL A 106 15.04 -11.39 2.18
N VAL A 107 15.06 -10.56 1.15
CA VAL A 107 16.24 -9.79 0.73
C VAL A 107 16.71 -8.83 1.81
N LEU A 108 15.80 -8.10 2.45
CA LEU A 108 16.15 -7.18 3.54
C LEU A 108 16.82 -7.87 4.74
N GLY A 109 16.74 -9.20 4.83
CA GLY A 109 17.35 -9.97 5.91
C GLY A 109 18.65 -10.67 5.57
N ARG A 110 19.06 -10.73 4.29
CA ARG A 110 20.16 -11.62 3.85
C ARG A 110 21.38 -10.93 3.27
N GLY A 111 21.35 -9.62 3.02
CA GLY A 111 22.50 -8.92 2.46
C GLY A 111 22.26 -8.33 1.07
N PRO A 112 23.26 -8.26 0.17
CA PRO A 112 23.12 -7.59 -1.11
C PRO A 112 22.06 -8.25 -2.01
N PHE A 113 21.37 -7.43 -2.80
CA PHE A 113 20.31 -7.87 -3.71
C PHE A 113 20.88 -8.68 -4.87
N GLY A 114 20.39 -9.94 -5.00
CA GLY A 114 20.54 -10.77 -6.19
C GLY A 114 19.16 -11.07 -6.79
N PHE A 115 19.01 -10.99 -8.12
CA PHE A 115 17.73 -11.22 -8.78
C PHE A 115 17.19 -12.64 -8.54
N GLY A 116 18.05 -13.66 -8.62
CA GLY A 116 17.69 -15.06 -8.34
C GLY A 116 17.27 -15.28 -6.88
N GLU A 117 17.97 -14.60 -5.94
CA GLU A 117 17.66 -14.64 -4.52
C GLU A 117 16.35 -13.90 -4.18
N PHE A 118 15.90 -13.02 -5.05
CA PHE A 118 14.63 -12.33 -4.92
C PHE A 118 13.45 -13.14 -5.47
N VAL A 119 13.58 -13.66 -6.70
CA VAL A 119 12.48 -14.32 -7.42
C VAL A 119 12.05 -15.63 -6.76
N GLY A 120 12.99 -16.44 -6.29
CA GLY A 120 12.69 -17.70 -5.61
C GLY A 120 11.81 -17.53 -4.37
N PRO A 121 12.19 -16.69 -3.39
CA PRO A 121 11.36 -16.37 -2.25
C PRO A 121 10.06 -15.64 -2.61
N ALA A 122 10.08 -14.74 -3.59
CA ALA A 122 8.89 -14.05 -4.06
C ALA A 122 7.82 -15.06 -4.53
N ARG A 123 8.21 -16.03 -5.36
CA ARG A 123 7.34 -17.12 -5.84
C ARG A 123 6.80 -17.99 -4.70
N ARG A 124 7.68 -18.41 -3.76
CA ARG A 124 7.26 -19.26 -2.62
C ARG A 124 6.27 -18.57 -1.69
N ASN A 125 6.40 -17.24 -1.52
CA ASN A 125 5.57 -16.47 -0.62
C ASN A 125 4.33 -15.87 -1.30
N PHE A 126 4.24 -15.93 -2.63
CA PHE A 126 3.16 -15.33 -3.39
C PHE A 126 1.77 -15.78 -2.93
N TRP A 127 1.54 -17.09 -2.89
CA TRP A 127 0.24 -17.64 -2.50
C TRP A 127 -0.15 -17.31 -1.05
N HIS A 128 0.83 -17.23 -0.16
CA HIS A 128 0.56 -16.79 1.19
C HIS A 128 0.14 -15.31 1.24
N ASN A 129 0.87 -14.45 0.55
CA ASN A 129 0.56 -13.03 0.47
C ASN A 129 -0.81 -12.79 -0.19
N LEU A 130 -1.14 -13.57 -1.21
CA LEU A 130 -2.45 -13.53 -1.86
C LEU A 130 -3.58 -13.95 -0.91
N LYS A 131 -3.40 -15.04 -0.14
CA LYS A 131 -4.35 -15.45 0.90
C LYS A 131 -4.51 -14.39 2.00
N CYS A 132 -3.42 -13.78 2.45
CA CYS A 132 -3.47 -12.67 3.39
C CYS A 132 -4.25 -11.47 2.82
N PHE A 133 -4.09 -11.18 1.53
CA PHE A 133 -4.82 -10.11 0.88
C PHE A 133 -6.32 -10.38 0.83
N PHE A 134 -6.75 -11.58 0.45
CA PHE A 134 -8.18 -11.90 0.43
C PHE A 134 -8.78 -11.88 1.84
N LEU A 135 -8.06 -12.35 2.85
CA LEU A 135 -8.50 -12.21 4.24
C LEU A 135 -8.63 -10.75 4.66
N LEU A 136 -7.65 -9.91 4.30
CA LEU A 136 -7.73 -8.47 4.53
C LEU A 136 -8.93 -7.86 3.80
N ALA A 137 -9.08 -8.15 2.50
CA ALA A 137 -10.16 -7.60 1.67
C ALA A 137 -11.54 -7.96 2.25
N PHE A 138 -11.72 -9.21 2.66
CA PHE A 138 -12.95 -9.67 3.30
C PHE A 138 -13.18 -8.98 4.64
N ALA A 139 -12.16 -8.94 5.52
CA ALA A 139 -12.25 -8.28 6.81
C ALA A 139 -12.51 -6.77 6.67
N ALA A 140 -11.84 -6.12 5.69
CA ALA A 140 -12.04 -4.70 5.40
C ALA A 140 -13.45 -4.43 4.86
N ALA A 141 -13.94 -5.25 3.93
CA ALA A 141 -15.29 -5.12 3.40
C ALA A 141 -16.34 -5.26 4.52
N ALA A 142 -16.22 -6.31 5.35
CA ALA A 142 -17.14 -6.55 6.46
C ALA A 142 -17.10 -5.42 7.49
N ALA A 143 -15.89 -5.01 7.91
CA ALA A 143 -15.72 -3.98 8.93
C ALA A 143 -16.15 -2.58 8.43
N LEU A 144 -15.80 -2.23 7.18
CA LEU A 144 -16.25 -0.96 6.58
C LEU A 144 -17.75 -0.94 6.34
N SER A 145 -18.35 -2.05 5.88
CA SER A 145 -19.81 -2.15 5.72
C SER A 145 -20.52 -1.99 7.06
N ALA A 146 -20.03 -2.64 8.11
CA ALA A 146 -20.59 -2.51 9.45
C ALA A 146 -20.43 -1.06 10.00
N TRP A 147 -19.27 -0.44 9.78
CA TRP A 147 -19.02 0.95 10.17
C TRP A 147 -19.91 1.93 9.42
N LEU A 148 -19.94 1.85 8.08
CA LEU A 148 -20.74 2.75 7.24
C LEU A 148 -22.23 2.55 7.48
N GLY A 149 -22.69 1.30 7.64
CA GLY A 149 -24.08 0.96 7.96
C GLY A 149 -24.47 1.47 9.35
N GLY A 150 -23.65 1.22 10.37
CA GLY A 150 -23.92 1.64 11.75
C GLY A 150 -23.95 3.16 11.90
N VAL A 151 -22.93 3.86 11.40
CA VAL A 151 -22.88 5.33 11.48
C VAL A 151 -23.89 5.97 10.51
N GLY A 152 -24.15 5.35 9.35
CA GLY A 152 -25.19 5.78 8.42
C GLY A 152 -26.56 5.74 9.06
N PHE A 153 -26.89 4.66 9.76
CA PHE A 153 -28.13 4.53 10.54
C PHE A 153 -28.23 5.59 11.66
N LEU A 154 -27.17 5.80 12.42
CA LEU A 154 -27.11 6.86 13.44
C LEU A 154 -27.29 8.25 12.83
N ARG A 155 -26.62 8.51 11.70
CA ARG A 155 -26.76 9.77 10.98
C ARG A 155 -28.20 9.99 10.53
N HIS A 156 -28.85 8.98 9.96
CA HIS A 156 -30.24 9.07 9.54
C HIS A 156 -31.12 9.48 10.74
N LYS A 157 -31.00 8.79 11.88
CA LYS A 157 -31.80 9.10 13.08
C LYS A 157 -31.49 10.45 13.74
N LEU A 158 -30.24 10.91 13.74
CA LEU A 158 -29.83 12.11 14.48
C LEU A 158 -29.85 13.38 13.64
N VAL A 159 -29.80 13.27 12.31
CA VAL A 159 -29.54 14.40 11.40
C VAL A 159 -30.65 14.60 10.39
N GLU A 160 -31.61 13.67 10.28
CA GLU A 160 -32.69 13.74 9.29
C GLU A 160 -33.53 15.00 9.47
N ASP A 161 -33.86 15.37 10.70
CA ASP A 161 -34.63 16.57 11.07
C ASP A 161 -33.79 17.86 11.16
N SER A 162 -32.47 17.77 10.91
CA SER A 162 -31.57 18.92 11.03
C SER A 162 -31.55 19.74 9.72
N PRO A 163 -31.56 21.07 9.80
CA PRO A 163 -31.53 21.91 8.60
C PRO A 163 -30.26 21.71 7.79
N PRO A 164 -30.33 21.95 6.44
CA PRO A 164 -29.15 21.93 5.59
C PRO A 164 -28.10 22.92 6.12
N GLY A 165 -26.83 22.46 6.26
CA GLY A 165 -25.74 23.30 6.81
C GLY A 165 -25.54 23.21 8.32
N ALA A 166 -26.37 22.45 9.04
CA ALA A 166 -26.16 22.25 10.47
C ALA A 166 -24.77 21.63 10.77
N PRO A 167 -24.03 22.12 11.77
CA PRO A 167 -22.70 21.64 12.13
C PRO A 167 -22.69 20.14 12.45
N LEU A 168 -23.81 19.58 12.91
CA LEU A 168 -23.99 18.18 13.19
C LEU A 168 -23.86 17.31 11.92
N ARG A 169 -24.32 17.78 10.76
CA ARG A 169 -24.15 17.08 9.46
C ARG A 169 -22.69 16.99 9.04
N SER A 170 -21.94 18.07 9.22
CA SER A 170 -20.51 18.10 8.93
C SER A 170 -19.74 17.20 9.90
N LEU A 171 -20.03 17.27 11.20
CA LEU A 171 -19.39 16.47 12.24
C LEU A 171 -19.58 14.95 11.99
N THR A 172 -20.80 14.50 11.67
CA THR A 172 -21.06 13.10 11.37
C THR A 172 -20.33 12.63 10.11
N GLY A 173 -20.17 13.51 9.09
CA GLY A 173 -19.34 13.23 7.92
C GLY A 173 -17.87 13.01 8.27
N TRP A 174 -17.30 13.87 9.13
CA TRP A 174 -15.93 13.71 9.61
C TRP A 174 -15.74 12.45 10.46
N ILE A 175 -16.68 12.13 11.34
CA ILE A 175 -16.64 10.89 12.14
C ILE A 175 -16.62 9.66 11.22
N LEU A 176 -17.47 9.64 10.18
CA LEU A 176 -17.50 8.56 9.18
C LEU A 176 -16.15 8.41 8.48
N ALA A 177 -15.61 9.52 7.98
CA ALA A 177 -14.36 9.52 7.23
C ALA A 177 -13.15 9.11 8.09
N LEU A 178 -13.01 9.72 9.28
CA LEU A 178 -11.90 9.45 10.19
C LEU A 178 -11.97 8.03 10.76
N GLY A 179 -13.16 7.55 11.10
CA GLY A 179 -13.33 6.17 11.58
C GLY A 179 -13.02 5.13 10.49
N ALA A 180 -13.45 5.36 9.24
CA ALA A 180 -13.10 4.50 8.12
C ALA A 180 -11.59 4.52 7.85
N LEU A 181 -10.94 5.69 7.92
CA LEU A 181 -9.49 5.82 7.78
C LEU A 181 -8.73 5.11 8.90
N ALA A 182 -9.16 5.26 10.16
CA ALA A 182 -8.55 4.58 11.30
C ALA A 182 -8.69 3.06 11.18
N LEU A 183 -9.87 2.56 10.80
CA LEU A 183 -10.11 1.15 10.56
C LEU A 183 -9.21 0.62 9.45
N TRP A 184 -9.12 1.33 8.33
CA TRP A 184 -8.21 0.99 7.23
C TRP A 184 -6.75 0.97 7.67
N ALA A 185 -6.31 1.94 8.50
CA ALA A 185 -4.95 2.00 9.02
C ALA A 185 -4.61 0.76 9.86
N VAL A 186 -5.50 0.37 10.78
CA VAL A 186 -5.32 -0.81 11.64
C VAL A 186 -5.26 -2.09 10.81
N LEU A 187 -6.17 -2.26 9.85
CA LEU A 187 -6.22 -3.43 8.98
C LEU A 187 -4.97 -3.50 8.07
N SER A 188 -4.54 -2.38 7.51
CA SER A 188 -3.33 -2.30 6.69
C SER A 188 -2.07 -2.63 7.49
N LEU A 189 -1.99 -2.13 8.73
CA LEU A 189 -0.90 -2.43 9.65
C LEU A 189 -0.85 -3.94 9.95
N LEU A 190 -1.96 -4.53 10.35
CA LEU A 190 -2.06 -5.98 10.60
C LEU A 190 -1.65 -6.80 9.38
N TYR A 191 -2.05 -6.38 8.19
CA TYR A 191 -1.71 -7.05 6.94
C TYR A 191 -0.21 -7.00 6.65
N ASP A 192 0.44 -5.85 6.83
CA ASP A 192 1.87 -5.72 6.62
C ASP A 192 2.66 -6.59 7.60
N PHE A 193 2.25 -6.62 8.87
CA PHE A 193 2.86 -7.46 9.88
C PHE A 193 2.57 -8.96 9.69
N ALA A 194 1.38 -9.34 9.22
CA ALA A 194 1.06 -10.73 8.90
C ALA A 194 1.93 -11.27 7.76
N ARG A 195 2.20 -10.45 6.73
CA ARG A 195 3.14 -10.82 5.67
C ARG A 195 4.58 -10.94 6.16
N ALA A 196 5.00 -10.00 7.04
CA ALA A 196 6.33 -10.03 7.65
C ALA A 196 6.53 -11.23 8.57
N ALA A 197 5.47 -11.77 9.17
CA ALA A 197 5.51 -12.91 10.08
C ALA A 197 6.15 -14.17 9.46
N ARG A 198 6.01 -14.37 8.16
CA ARG A 198 6.62 -15.50 7.43
C ARG A 198 8.13 -15.56 7.47
N ARG A 199 8.79 -14.44 7.73
CA ARG A 199 10.23 -14.43 7.97
C ARG A 199 10.62 -15.25 9.19
N HIS A 200 9.79 -15.21 10.22
CA HIS A 200 10.03 -15.88 11.51
C HIS A 200 9.41 -17.27 11.57
N ALA A 201 8.31 -17.50 10.84
CA ALA A 201 7.59 -18.76 10.78
C ALA A 201 7.23 -19.09 9.31
N PRO A 202 8.13 -19.72 8.52
CA PRO A 202 7.94 -19.93 7.07
C PRO A 202 6.73 -20.79 6.70
N SER A 203 6.29 -21.68 7.59
CA SER A 203 5.13 -22.57 7.38
C SER A 203 3.81 -22.01 7.90
N ILE A 204 3.79 -20.78 8.46
CA ILE A 204 2.59 -20.19 9.05
C ILE A 204 1.50 -19.99 8.00
N GLY A 205 0.28 -20.46 8.30
CA GLY A 205 -0.91 -20.20 7.48
C GLY A 205 -1.37 -18.74 7.59
N ALA A 206 -2.12 -18.24 6.58
CA ALA A 206 -2.52 -16.83 6.52
C ALA A 206 -3.30 -16.37 7.77
N TRP A 207 -4.30 -17.12 8.21
CA TRP A 207 -5.07 -16.79 9.42
C TRP A 207 -4.19 -16.75 10.69
N ARG A 208 -3.32 -17.74 10.85
CA ARG A 208 -2.38 -17.76 11.97
C ARG A 208 -1.38 -16.60 11.91
N ALA A 209 -1.01 -16.15 10.71
CA ALA A 209 -0.15 -14.98 10.53
C ALA A 209 -0.82 -13.69 11.04
N PHE A 210 -2.11 -13.49 10.80
CA PHE A 210 -2.86 -12.36 11.39
C PHE A 210 -2.96 -12.45 12.91
N ARG A 211 -3.28 -13.62 13.46
CA ARG A 211 -3.28 -13.84 14.91
C ARG A 211 -1.90 -13.60 15.54
N PHE A 212 -0.85 -14.04 14.87
CA PHE A 212 0.54 -13.79 15.28
C PHE A 212 0.87 -12.30 15.23
N ALA A 213 0.51 -11.59 14.16
CA ALA A 213 0.70 -10.15 14.06
C ALA A 213 -0.03 -9.41 15.20
N GLY A 214 -1.27 -9.74 15.47
CA GLY A 214 -2.05 -9.16 16.58
C GLY A 214 -1.38 -9.38 17.95
N ARG A 215 -0.89 -10.60 18.22
CA ARG A 215 -0.15 -10.90 19.46
C ARG A 215 1.19 -10.16 19.53
N ALA A 216 1.95 -10.13 18.44
CA ALA A 216 3.23 -9.43 18.39
C ALA A 216 3.09 -7.91 18.57
N LEU A 217 1.92 -7.35 18.23
CA LEU A 217 1.60 -5.94 18.40
C LEU A 217 0.97 -5.63 19.76
N SER A 218 0.53 -6.66 20.54
CA SER A 218 -0.06 -6.46 21.86
C SER A 218 0.89 -5.66 22.74
N GLY A 219 0.37 -4.63 23.42
CA GLY A 219 1.15 -3.71 24.25
C GLY A 219 2.02 -2.68 23.49
N SER A 220 2.03 -2.69 22.14
CA SER A 220 2.85 -1.77 21.34
C SER A 220 2.15 -1.17 20.11
N TRP A 221 0.81 -1.19 20.10
CA TRP A 221 0.01 -0.68 18.99
C TRP A 221 0.31 0.77 18.65
N GLY A 222 0.45 1.65 19.66
CA GLY A 222 0.75 3.06 19.43
C GLY A 222 2.08 3.27 18.72
N ALA A 223 3.13 2.53 19.12
CA ALA A 223 4.44 2.60 18.47
C ALA A 223 4.41 2.04 17.04
N ALA A 224 3.68 0.95 16.81
CA ALA A 224 3.50 0.37 15.49
C ALA A 224 2.73 1.31 14.55
N LEU A 225 1.64 1.91 15.04
CA LEU A 225 0.83 2.86 14.30
C LEU A 225 1.64 4.14 14.01
N GLY A 226 2.40 4.64 14.98
CA GLY A 226 3.29 5.80 14.80
C GLY A 226 4.36 5.54 13.72
N LEU A 227 4.95 4.35 13.72
CA LEU A 227 5.91 3.95 12.69
C LEU A 227 5.25 3.83 11.31
N TRP A 228 4.05 3.28 11.23
CA TRP A 228 3.28 3.17 9.99
C TRP A 228 2.90 4.55 9.45
N LEU A 229 2.37 5.44 10.32
CA LEU A 229 2.04 6.82 9.97
C LEU A 229 3.25 7.61 9.48
N LEU A 230 4.42 7.45 10.12
CA LEU A 230 5.65 8.10 9.66
C LEU A 230 5.93 7.79 8.19
N TRP A 231 5.91 6.51 7.82
CA TRP A 231 6.20 6.09 6.45
C TRP A 231 5.07 6.45 5.47
N LEU A 232 3.83 6.45 5.93
CA LEU A 232 2.68 6.92 5.15
C LEU A 232 2.82 8.41 4.82
N VAL A 233 3.15 9.25 5.81
CA VAL A 233 3.35 10.69 5.63
C VAL A 233 4.52 10.96 4.68
N LEU A 234 5.65 10.28 4.87
CA LEU A 234 6.81 10.43 3.97
C LEU A 234 6.49 10.01 2.54
N GLY A 235 5.76 8.89 2.37
CA GLY A 235 5.30 8.44 1.05
C GLY A 235 4.28 9.37 0.42
N GLY A 236 3.37 9.92 1.21
CA GLY A 236 2.40 10.92 0.79
C GLY A 236 3.05 12.25 0.40
N ALA A 237 4.02 12.71 1.19
CA ALA A 237 4.79 13.92 0.87
C ALA A 237 5.55 13.77 -0.46
N ALA A 238 6.17 12.61 -0.70
CA ALA A 238 6.84 12.34 -1.99
C ALA A 238 5.86 12.42 -3.17
N LEU A 239 4.63 11.91 -3.02
CA LEU A 239 3.60 11.99 -4.06
C LEU A 239 3.10 13.42 -4.27
N LEU A 240 2.83 14.15 -3.18
CA LEU A 240 2.38 15.53 -3.25
C LEU A 240 3.44 16.43 -3.90
N THR A 241 4.71 16.25 -3.57
CA THR A 241 5.82 16.96 -4.23
C THR A 241 5.84 16.66 -5.72
N GLY A 242 5.70 15.38 -6.11
CA GLY A 242 5.63 14.99 -7.52
C GLY A 242 4.46 15.63 -8.24
N PHE A 243 3.29 15.64 -7.64
CA PHE A 243 2.09 16.27 -8.18
C PHE A 243 2.28 17.77 -8.34
N SER A 244 2.77 18.47 -7.30
CA SER A 244 3.00 19.91 -7.33
C SER A 244 4.02 20.32 -8.42
N VAL A 245 5.11 19.55 -8.55
CA VAL A 245 6.11 19.79 -9.59
C VAL A 245 5.51 19.58 -10.98
N THR A 246 4.72 18.53 -11.19
CA THR A 246 4.04 18.28 -12.47
C THR A 246 3.09 19.43 -12.82
N TRP A 247 2.34 19.91 -11.83
CA TRP A 247 1.38 20.99 -12.01
C TRP A 247 2.04 22.33 -12.32
N SER A 248 3.24 22.56 -11.79
CA SER A 248 3.97 23.83 -11.95
C SER A 248 4.78 23.91 -13.25
N LEU A 249 5.04 22.76 -13.90
CA LEU A 249 5.87 22.70 -15.10
C LEU A 249 4.99 22.62 -16.35
N THR A 250 4.92 23.68 -17.11
CA THR A 250 4.34 23.70 -18.45
C THR A 250 5.38 23.17 -19.44
N ALA A 251 5.19 21.93 -19.89
CA ALA A 251 6.14 21.26 -20.78
C ALA A 251 5.81 21.54 -22.24
N VAL A 252 6.28 22.68 -22.77
CA VAL A 252 6.05 23.09 -24.16
C VAL A 252 7.20 22.67 -25.10
N SER A 253 8.34 22.27 -24.57
CA SER A 253 9.52 21.90 -25.37
C SER A 253 9.95 20.44 -25.10
N ARG A 254 10.59 19.80 -26.10
CA ARG A 254 11.14 18.44 -25.94
C ARG A 254 12.04 18.28 -24.71
N PRO A 255 12.98 19.21 -24.40
CA PRO A 255 13.80 19.09 -23.20
C PRO A 255 12.98 19.26 -21.91
N ALA A 256 11.93 20.09 -21.90
CA ALA A 256 11.03 20.21 -20.75
C ALA A 256 10.24 18.93 -20.50
N ILE A 257 9.75 18.26 -21.55
CA ILE A 257 9.08 16.95 -21.45
C ILE A 257 10.05 15.90 -20.90
N ALA A 258 11.30 15.85 -21.38
CA ALA A 258 12.30 14.92 -20.88
C ALA A 258 12.64 15.19 -19.41
N LEU A 259 12.76 16.44 -19.00
CA LEU A 259 12.95 16.84 -17.61
C LEU A 259 11.77 16.42 -16.74
N LEU A 260 10.54 16.65 -17.19
CA LEU A 260 9.34 16.25 -16.47
C LEU A 260 9.29 14.72 -16.28
N ALA A 261 9.59 13.95 -17.34
CA ALA A 261 9.66 12.50 -17.25
C ALA A 261 10.74 12.03 -16.26
N ALA A 262 11.90 12.64 -16.25
CA ALA A 262 12.97 12.36 -15.30
C ALA A 262 12.56 12.68 -13.85
N LEU A 263 11.89 13.80 -13.62
CA LEU A 263 11.37 14.19 -12.30
C LEU A 263 10.28 13.21 -11.82
N GLN A 264 9.35 12.82 -12.70
CA GLN A 264 8.34 11.82 -12.40
C GLN A 264 8.97 10.47 -12.02
N PHE A 265 9.98 10.04 -12.76
CA PHE A 265 10.72 8.83 -12.42
C PHE A 265 11.43 8.96 -11.06
N GLY A 266 12.00 10.14 -10.77
CA GLY A 266 12.60 10.46 -9.47
C GLY A 266 11.60 10.32 -8.31
N VAL A 267 10.37 10.79 -8.51
CA VAL A 267 9.28 10.64 -7.52
C VAL A 267 8.91 9.17 -7.32
N LEU A 268 8.79 8.39 -8.39
CA LEU A 268 8.53 6.95 -8.30
C LEU A 268 9.66 6.20 -7.60
N TRP A 269 10.91 6.59 -7.87
CA TRP A 269 12.08 6.05 -7.19
C TRP A 269 12.06 6.38 -5.68
N LEU A 270 11.80 7.64 -5.32
CA LEU A 270 11.68 8.08 -3.94
C LEU A 270 10.56 7.34 -3.19
N ARG A 271 9.38 7.22 -3.80
CA ARG A 271 8.27 6.44 -3.24
C ARG A 271 8.66 4.98 -3.01
N SER A 272 9.37 4.38 -3.96
CA SER A 272 9.86 3.01 -3.85
C SER A 272 10.89 2.86 -2.73
N ALA A 273 11.76 3.86 -2.56
CA ALA A 273 12.73 3.95 -1.48
C ALA A 273 12.04 4.01 -0.11
N VAL A 274 11.04 4.89 0.05
CA VAL A 274 10.22 5.00 1.27
C VAL A 274 9.55 3.65 1.59
N ARG A 275 9.04 2.97 0.58
CA ARG A 275 8.42 1.65 0.75
C ARG A 275 9.39 0.58 1.23
N VAL A 276 10.60 0.52 0.67
CA VAL A 276 11.65 -0.41 1.09
C VAL A 276 12.11 -0.09 2.52
N ALA A 277 12.25 1.19 2.86
CA ALA A 277 12.58 1.63 4.20
C ALA A 277 11.48 1.27 5.21
N ALA A 278 10.21 1.45 4.86
CA ALA A 278 9.08 1.02 5.69
C ALA A 278 9.15 -0.48 6.01
N TRP A 279 9.41 -1.32 5.01
CA TRP A 279 9.58 -2.76 5.22
C TRP A 279 10.77 -3.10 6.12
N GLY A 280 11.92 -2.42 5.94
CA GLY A 280 13.07 -2.57 6.83
C GLY A 280 12.73 -2.25 8.28
N SER A 281 11.98 -1.16 8.49
CA SER A 281 11.51 -0.73 9.81
C SER A 281 10.55 -1.73 10.45
N TYR A 282 9.57 -2.24 9.68
CA TYR A 282 8.59 -3.22 10.18
C TYR A 282 9.25 -4.53 10.58
N LEU A 283 10.20 -5.01 9.80
CA LEU A 283 10.94 -6.22 10.12
C LEU A 283 11.76 -6.07 11.40
N ALA A 284 12.47 -4.94 11.57
CA ALA A 284 13.24 -4.67 12.79
C ALA A 284 12.33 -4.48 14.02
N PHE A 285 11.18 -3.83 13.84
CA PHE A 285 10.19 -3.67 14.89
C PHE A 285 9.59 -5.01 15.34
N LEU A 286 9.33 -5.90 14.39
CA LEU A 286 8.70 -7.20 14.64
C LEU A 286 9.67 -8.21 15.27
N GLU A 287 10.96 -8.17 14.94
CA GLU A 287 11.92 -9.21 15.30
C GLU A 287 11.97 -9.55 16.81
N PRO A 288 12.14 -8.60 17.75
CA PRO A 288 12.15 -8.92 19.18
C PRO A 288 10.80 -9.40 19.70
N ARG A 289 9.70 -8.96 19.10
CA ARG A 289 8.33 -9.31 19.48
C ARG A 289 7.95 -10.68 18.96
N ALA A 290 8.41 -11.01 17.76
CA ALA A 290 8.22 -12.31 17.15
C ALA A 290 8.87 -13.42 17.98
N ARG A 291 10.07 -13.17 18.52
CA ARG A 291 10.76 -14.12 19.40
C ARG A 291 9.94 -14.41 20.67
N ARG A 292 9.31 -13.38 21.26
CA ARG A 292 8.44 -13.55 22.44
C ARG A 292 7.16 -14.31 22.08
N ALA A 293 6.47 -13.90 21.00
CA ALA A 293 5.22 -14.53 20.56
C ALA A 293 5.39 -16.00 20.13
N LEU A 294 6.60 -16.39 19.70
CA LEU A 294 6.92 -17.80 19.40
C LEU A 294 7.32 -18.60 20.64
N ALA A 295 7.82 -17.95 21.69
CA ALA A 295 8.16 -18.59 22.95
C ALA A 295 6.93 -18.89 23.81
N GLU A 296 5.82 -18.15 23.62
CA GLU A 296 4.56 -18.41 24.31
C GLU A 296 3.83 -19.61 23.66
N PRO A 297 3.47 -20.65 24.43
CA PRO A 297 2.72 -21.80 23.91
C PRO A 297 1.36 -21.34 23.36
N GLU A 298 0.99 -21.86 22.20
CA GLU A 298 -0.31 -21.55 21.58
C GLU A 298 -1.42 -22.13 22.46
N PRO A 299 -2.33 -21.31 23.01
CA PRO A 299 -3.34 -21.78 23.98
C PRO A 299 -4.21 -22.92 23.43
N ASP A 300 -4.43 -22.97 22.11
CA ASP A 300 -5.17 -24.05 21.44
C ASP A 300 -4.45 -25.42 21.46
N ARG A 301 -3.10 -25.44 21.64
CA ARG A 301 -2.38 -26.72 21.79
C ARG A 301 -2.49 -27.30 23.17
N ALA A 302 -2.54 -26.47 24.19
CA ALA A 302 -2.73 -26.91 25.56
C ALA A 302 -4.14 -27.49 25.79
N ALA A 303 -5.15 -26.96 25.08
CA ALA A 303 -6.53 -27.46 25.16
C ALA A 303 -6.77 -28.73 24.31
N ALA A 304 -6.00 -28.90 23.20
CA ALA A 304 -6.17 -30.07 22.32
C ALA A 304 -5.44 -31.35 22.79
N PHE A 305 -4.47 -31.20 23.67
CA PHE A 305 -3.76 -32.30 24.31
C PHE A 305 -3.75 -32.03 25.82
N PRO A 306 -4.82 -32.40 26.56
CA PRO A 306 -4.71 -32.48 28.00
C PRO A 306 -3.52 -33.41 28.28
N ALA A 307 -2.60 -32.94 29.15
CA ALA A 307 -1.45 -33.72 29.52
C ALA A 307 -1.94 -35.14 29.85
N ALA A 308 -1.38 -36.15 29.15
CA ALA A 308 -1.74 -37.53 29.42
C ALA A 308 -1.53 -37.75 30.92
N ASP A 309 -2.58 -38.12 31.61
CA ASP A 309 -2.55 -38.38 33.04
C ASP A 309 -1.48 -39.44 33.29
N PRO A 310 -0.36 -39.13 33.97
CA PRO A 310 0.70 -40.10 34.20
C PRO A 310 0.25 -41.26 35.11
N ALA A 311 -0.98 -41.19 35.63
CA ALA A 311 -1.58 -42.21 36.50
C ALA A 311 -2.49 -43.22 35.77
N ALA A 312 -2.71 -43.10 34.44
CA ALA A 312 -3.49 -44.05 33.69
C ALA A 312 -2.74 -45.41 33.58
N PRO A 313 -3.23 -46.50 34.15
CA PRO A 313 -2.58 -47.81 34.04
C PRO A 313 -2.55 -48.25 32.58
N PRO A 314 -1.51 -49.01 32.11
CA PRO A 314 -1.42 -49.48 30.75
C PRO A 314 -2.62 -50.38 30.45
N ALA A 315 -3.36 -50.05 29.40
CA ALA A 315 -4.43 -50.92 28.91
C ALA A 315 -3.81 -52.27 28.51
N CYS A 316 -4.11 -53.32 29.30
CA CYS A 316 -3.76 -54.69 28.94
C CYS A 316 -4.52 -55.09 27.69
N SER A 317 -3.77 -55.33 26.60
CA SER A 317 -4.22 -55.98 25.38
C SER A 317 -4.17 -57.51 25.55
#